data_6947e695d4d97024898cf2515b3e46ed
#
_entry.id   6947e695d4d97024898cf2515b3e46ed
#
_cell.length_a   1.000
_cell.length_b   1.000
_cell.length_c   1.000
_cell.angle_alpha   90.00
_cell.angle_beta   90.00
_cell.angle_gamma   90.00
#
_symmetry.space_group_name_H-M   'P 1'
#
loop_
_entity.id
_entity.type
_entity.pdbx_description
1 polymer ?
#
loop_
_entity_poly.entity_id
_entity_poly.type
_entity_poly.pdbx_seq_one_letter_code
_entity_poly.pdbx_strand_id
1 'polypeptide(L)'
;QAAGLMIAAINAVMASLGICDRTIHCKNEGPALCGIEMIKYFKENHYDENILIVGYQPSIISNLTANMKNVRVLDLNPDNIGYEKCGAIIEDGERAMKGAVEWADVILCTGSTVCNGTLVDYLDTGKKTYFFGTTLAGTAKLLDLDRLCFADIV
;
A
#
# COMPACT_ATOMS: atom_id res chain seq x y z
N GLN A 1 4.37 16.59 10.51
CA GLN A 1 5.77 16.77 10.05
C GLN A 1 6.77 15.99 10.91
N ALA A 2 6.67 16.00 12.25
CA ALA A 2 7.60 15.30 13.14
C ALA A 2 7.63 13.77 12.90
N ALA A 3 6.47 13.13 12.74
CA ALA A 3 6.38 11.69 12.48
C ALA A 3 7.09 11.30 11.17
N GLY A 4 6.89 12.06 10.09
CA GLY A 4 7.55 11.79 8.80
C GLY A 4 9.07 11.88 8.89
N LEU A 5 9.60 12.86 9.63
CA LEU A 5 11.05 13.01 9.86
C LEU A 5 11.61 11.82 10.67
N MET A 6 10.90 11.41 11.71
CA MET A 6 11.29 10.26 12.52
C MET A 6 11.33 8.97 11.68
N ILE A 7 10.32 8.72 10.87
CA ILE A 7 10.26 7.56 9.98
C ILE A 7 11.38 7.59 8.95
N ALA A 8 11.68 8.75 8.36
CA ALA A 8 12.80 8.92 7.44
C ALA A 8 14.15 8.60 8.14
N ALA A 9 14.34 9.06 9.37
CA ALA A 9 15.54 8.77 10.15
C ALA A 9 15.66 7.26 10.47
N ILE A 10 14.57 6.61 10.87
CA ILE A 10 14.53 5.15 11.09
C ILE A 10 14.95 4.42 9.81
N ASN A 11 14.36 4.75 8.67
CA ASN A 11 14.69 4.12 7.39
C ASN A 11 16.18 4.32 7.05
N ALA A 12 16.72 5.53 7.23
CA ALA A 12 18.12 5.83 6.92
C ALA A 12 19.08 5.04 7.82
N VAL A 13 18.84 5.00 9.12
CA VAL A 13 19.67 4.25 10.08
C VAL A 13 19.59 2.75 9.77
N MET A 14 18.41 2.20 9.60
CA MET A 14 18.25 0.76 9.34
C MET A 14 18.83 0.35 7.99
N ALA A 15 18.75 1.19 6.97
CA ALA A 15 19.41 0.95 5.69
C ALA A 15 20.92 0.99 5.82
N SER A 16 21.49 1.95 6.56
CA SER A 16 22.94 2.05 6.80
C SER A 16 23.51 0.85 7.57
N LEU A 17 22.69 0.23 8.40
CA LEU A 17 23.05 -0.99 9.14
C LEU A 17 22.76 -2.29 8.36
N GLY A 18 22.25 -2.21 7.14
CA GLY A 18 21.88 -3.38 6.34
C GLY A 18 20.69 -4.16 6.87
N ILE A 19 19.86 -3.55 7.76
CA ILE A 19 18.70 -4.21 8.37
C ILE A 19 17.48 -4.14 7.45
N CYS A 20 17.31 -3.06 6.68
CA CYS A 20 16.27 -2.95 5.66
C CYS A 20 16.84 -2.47 4.33
N ASP A 21 16.12 -2.78 3.26
CA ASP A 21 16.46 -2.44 1.88
C ASP A 21 15.34 -1.63 1.21
N ARG A 22 15.54 -1.24 -0.06
CA ARG A 22 14.52 -0.62 -0.92
C ARG A 22 13.87 0.59 -0.25
N THR A 23 14.71 1.45 0.33
CA THR A 23 14.31 2.69 1.02
C THR A 23 14.26 3.90 0.10
N ILE A 24 14.63 3.73 -1.18
CA ILE A 24 14.65 4.78 -2.19
C ILE A 24 13.44 4.62 -3.09
N HIS A 25 12.76 5.74 -3.39
CA HIS A 25 11.63 5.75 -4.31
C HIS A 25 12.02 5.33 -5.73
N CYS A 26 11.19 4.52 -6.35
CA CYS A 26 11.29 4.22 -7.77
C CYS A 26 11.21 5.51 -8.59
N LYS A 27 12.05 5.61 -9.62
CA LYS A 27 12.12 6.77 -10.53
C LYS A 27 11.71 6.36 -11.94
N ASN A 28 11.44 7.35 -12.77
CA ASN A 28 11.11 7.16 -14.19
C ASN A 28 9.94 6.18 -14.38
N GLU A 29 10.19 5.05 -15.01
CA GLU A 29 9.20 4.00 -15.29
C GLU A 29 9.01 3.01 -14.11
N GLY A 30 9.81 3.11 -13.07
CA GLY A 30 9.76 2.19 -11.92
C GLY A 30 8.38 2.06 -11.28
N PRO A 31 7.60 3.14 -11.05
CA PRO A 31 6.24 3.02 -10.53
C PRO A 31 5.29 2.24 -11.46
N ALA A 32 5.43 2.38 -12.79
CA ALA A 32 4.63 1.64 -13.75
C ALA A 32 4.98 0.14 -13.74
N LEU A 33 6.28 -0.17 -13.76
CA LEU A 33 6.78 -1.54 -13.66
C LEU A 33 6.39 -2.19 -12.32
N CYS A 34 6.44 -1.44 -11.21
CA CYS A 34 5.97 -1.91 -9.91
C CYS A 34 4.48 -2.29 -9.95
N GLY A 35 3.64 -1.50 -10.65
CA GLY A 35 2.22 -1.85 -10.84
C GLY A 35 2.02 -3.15 -11.62
N ILE A 36 2.86 -3.41 -12.63
CA ILE A 36 2.85 -4.65 -13.42
C ILE A 36 3.24 -5.85 -12.54
N GLU A 37 4.29 -5.74 -11.75
CA GLU A 37 4.71 -6.83 -10.87
C GLU A 37 3.70 -7.06 -9.73
N MET A 38 3.09 -6.00 -9.22
CA MET A 38 2.02 -6.09 -8.23
C MET A 38 0.83 -6.91 -8.77
N ILE A 39 0.38 -6.64 -10.00
CA ILE A 39 -0.75 -7.41 -10.58
C ILE A 39 -0.38 -8.87 -10.85
N LYS A 40 0.84 -9.18 -11.27
CA LYS A 40 1.29 -10.57 -11.41
C LYS A 40 1.17 -11.30 -10.08
N TYR A 41 1.70 -10.71 -9.01
CA TYR A 41 1.64 -11.26 -7.66
C TYR A 41 0.19 -11.52 -7.20
N PHE A 42 -0.70 -10.55 -7.40
CA PHE A 42 -2.10 -10.68 -7.00
C PHE A 42 -2.86 -11.69 -7.85
N LYS A 43 -2.58 -11.80 -9.15
CA LYS A 43 -3.16 -12.84 -10.01
C LYS A 43 -2.78 -14.26 -9.59
N GLU A 44 -1.55 -14.44 -9.14
CA GLU A 44 -1.04 -15.74 -8.71
C GLU A 44 -1.58 -16.17 -7.33
N ASN A 45 -1.79 -15.20 -6.44
CA ASN A 45 -2.06 -15.50 -5.03
C ASN A 45 -3.49 -15.15 -4.57
N HIS A 46 -4.19 -14.21 -5.24
CA HIS A 46 -5.43 -13.58 -4.76
C HIS A 46 -6.48 -13.36 -5.85
N TYR A 47 -6.51 -14.21 -6.89
CA TYR A 47 -7.26 -13.95 -8.14
C TYR A 47 -8.76 -13.73 -7.95
N ASP A 48 -9.42 -14.51 -7.09
CA ASP A 48 -10.87 -14.46 -6.85
C ASP A 48 -11.25 -13.74 -5.54
N GLU A 49 -10.28 -13.14 -4.86
CA GLU A 49 -10.47 -12.48 -3.57
C GLU A 49 -10.95 -11.03 -3.71
N ASN A 50 -11.57 -10.52 -2.65
CA ASN A 50 -11.93 -9.12 -2.49
C ASN A 50 -10.70 -8.32 -2.04
N ILE A 51 -10.21 -7.44 -2.89
CA ILE A 51 -8.98 -6.67 -2.66
C ILE A 51 -9.33 -5.27 -2.19
N LEU A 52 -8.84 -4.91 -1.01
CA LEU A 52 -8.90 -3.55 -0.50
C LEU A 52 -7.55 -2.86 -0.68
N ILE A 53 -7.53 -1.77 -1.44
CA ILE A 53 -6.35 -0.90 -1.58
C ILE A 53 -6.54 0.31 -0.64
N VAL A 54 -5.53 0.59 0.19
CA VAL A 54 -5.50 1.74 1.09
C VAL A 54 -4.41 2.70 0.61
N GLY A 55 -4.81 3.93 0.25
CA GLY A 55 -3.96 4.97 -0.30
C GLY A 55 -3.95 5.01 -1.83
N TYR A 56 -3.92 6.24 -2.38
CA TYR A 56 -3.99 6.49 -3.81
C TYR A 56 -2.63 6.35 -4.48
N GLN A 57 -2.45 5.26 -5.20
CA GLN A 57 -1.28 5.03 -6.07
C GLN A 57 -1.77 4.61 -7.47
N PRO A 58 -1.75 5.53 -8.45
CA PRO A 58 -2.40 5.36 -9.74
C PRO A 58 -2.01 4.08 -10.49
N SER A 59 -0.72 3.76 -10.55
CA SER A 59 -0.25 2.59 -11.29
C SER A 59 -0.73 1.27 -10.68
N ILE A 60 -0.71 1.14 -9.36
CA ILE A 60 -1.21 -0.05 -8.67
C ILE A 60 -2.72 -0.17 -8.86
N ILE A 61 -3.47 0.92 -8.63
CA ILE A 61 -4.93 0.93 -8.75
C ILE A 61 -5.34 0.56 -10.17
N SER A 62 -4.79 1.23 -11.19
CA SER A 62 -5.14 0.96 -12.59
C SER A 62 -4.89 -0.48 -13.00
N ASN A 63 -3.76 -1.06 -12.59
CA ASN A 63 -3.46 -2.45 -12.91
C ASN A 63 -4.39 -3.43 -12.21
N LEU A 64 -4.68 -3.22 -10.91
CA LEU A 64 -5.55 -4.11 -10.15
C LEU A 64 -7.01 -4.00 -10.62
N THR A 65 -7.55 -2.80 -10.81
CA THR A 65 -8.94 -2.60 -11.26
C THR A 65 -9.19 -3.13 -12.68
N ALA A 66 -8.19 -3.03 -13.57
CA ALA A 66 -8.30 -3.54 -14.94
C ALA A 66 -8.25 -5.09 -15.03
N ASN A 67 -7.73 -5.77 -14.02
CA ASN A 67 -7.40 -7.18 -14.11
C ASN A 67 -8.04 -8.06 -13.03
N MET A 68 -8.48 -7.48 -11.91
CA MET A 68 -9.09 -8.22 -10.80
C MET A 68 -10.59 -7.91 -10.74
N LYS A 69 -11.38 -8.84 -10.23
CA LYS A 69 -12.86 -8.72 -10.24
C LYS A 69 -13.39 -7.75 -9.18
N ASN A 70 -12.83 -7.80 -7.99
CA ASN A 70 -13.36 -7.15 -6.80
C ASN A 70 -12.29 -6.27 -6.18
N VAL A 71 -12.31 -4.98 -6.48
CA VAL A 71 -11.34 -4.01 -5.95
C VAL A 71 -12.08 -2.82 -5.35
N ARG A 72 -11.75 -2.46 -4.12
CA ARG A 72 -12.15 -1.20 -3.48
C ARG A 72 -10.93 -0.38 -3.13
N VAL A 73 -11.07 0.94 -3.12
CA VAL A 73 -9.94 1.85 -2.87
C VAL A 73 -10.36 2.89 -1.83
N LEU A 74 -9.59 2.99 -0.76
CA LEU A 74 -9.72 4.04 0.26
C LEU A 74 -8.60 5.07 0.12
N ASP A 75 -8.93 6.34 0.32
CA ASP A 75 -7.94 7.42 0.46
C ASP A 75 -8.41 8.45 1.50
N LEU A 76 -7.48 9.22 2.05
CA LEU A 76 -7.77 10.30 3.00
C LEU A 76 -7.72 11.69 2.33
N ASN A 77 -7.22 11.78 1.10
CA ASN A 77 -7.14 13.05 0.39
C ASN A 77 -8.52 13.43 -0.18
N PRO A 78 -9.12 14.55 0.28
CA PRO A 78 -10.43 15.00 -0.20
C PRO A 78 -10.48 15.24 -1.72
N ASP A 79 -9.34 15.53 -2.37
CA ASP A 79 -9.28 15.72 -3.83
C ASP A 79 -9.44 14.40 -4.62
N ASN A 80 -9.38 13.27 -3.94
CA ASN A 80 -9.59 11.96 -4.52
C ASN A 80 -10.97 11.39 -4.18
N ILE A 81 -11.47 11.65 -2.97
CA ILE A 81 -12.67 11.02 -2.41
C ILE A 81 -13.92 11.36 -3.24
N GLY A 82 -14.71 10.34 -3.57
CA GLY A 82 -15.96 10.45 -4.32
C GLY A 82 -15.78 10.50 -5.85
N TYR A 83 -14.55 10.60 -6.35
CA TYR A 83 -14.27 10.61 -7.78
C TYR A 83 -13.90 9.22 -8.28
N GLU A 84 -14.29 8.94 -9.52
CA GLU A 84 -13.79 7.78 -10.25
C GLU A 84 -12.38 8.09 -10.78
N LYS A 85 -11.41 7.33 -10.31
CA LYS A 85 -10.00 7.45 -10.72
C LYS A 85 -9.39 6.06 -10.90
N CYS A 86 -8.65 5.88 -11.97
CA CYS A 86 -7.95 4.63 -12.23
C CYS A 86 -8.87 3.39 -12.26
N GLY A 87 -10.13 3.55 -12.68
CA GLY A 87 -11.10 2.46 -12.80
C GLY A 87 -11.82 2.09 -11.50
N ALA A 88 -11.69 2.89 -10.43
CA ALA A 88 -12.43 2.72 -9.19
C ALA A 88 -12.97 4.05 -8.64
N ILE A 89 -14.08 4.02 -7.93
CA ILE A 89 -14.52 5.14 -7.09
C ILE A 89 -13.64 5.13 -5.84
N ILE A 90 -13.01 6.27 -5.55
CA ILE A 90 -12.19 6.42 -4.35
C ILE A 90 -13.09 6.70 -3.16
N GLU A 91 -13.09 5.82 -2.19
CA GLU A 91 -13.93 5.93 -1.00
C GLU A 91 -13.22 6.70 0.12
N ASP A 92 -14.00 7.34 0.99
CA ASP A 92 -13.52 8.06 2.16
C ASP A 92 -12.92 7.06 3.18
N GLY A 93 -11.60 7.12 3.37
CA GLY A 93 -10.86 6.22 4.24
C GLY A 93 -11.23 6.32 5.73
N GLU A 94 -11.81 7.44 6.19
CA GLU A 94 -12.30 7.55 7.57
C GLU A 94 -13.67 6.89 7.74
N ARG A 95 -14.57 7.14 6.78
CA ARG A 95 -15.99 6.72 6.88
C ARG A 95 -16.19 5.28 6.45
N ALA A 96 -15.52 4.85 5.40
CA ALA A 96 -15.74 3.55 4.78
C ALA A 96 -14.81 2.45 5.35
N MET A 97 -13.79 2.78 6.12
CA MET A 97 -12.72 1.87 6.56
C MET A 97 -13.27 0.57 7.15
N LYS A 98 -14.14 0.66 8.15
CA LYS A 98 -14.67 -0.53 8.84
C LYS A 98 -15.38 -1.49 7.87
N GLY A 99 -16.31 -0.99 7.07
CA GLY A 99 -17.05 -1.83 6.12
C GLY A 99 -16.17 -2.35 4.97
N ALA A 100 -15.14 -1.60 4.58
CA ALA A 100 -14.20 -2.03 3.56
C ALA A 100 -13.28 -3.15 4.08
N VAL A 101 -12.79 -3.06 5.31
CA VAL A 101 -11.99 -4.11 5.96
C VAL A 101 -12.83 -5.37 6.19
N GLU A 102 -14.07 -5.24 6.65
CA GLU A 102 -14.98 -6.39 6.80
C GLU A 102 -15.24 -7.12 5.47
N TRP A 103 -15.40 -6.36 4.38
CA TRP A 103 -15.64 -6.87 3.04
C TRP A 103 -14.40 -7.54 2.42
N ALA A 104 -13.19 -7.07 2.74
CA ALA A 104 -11.95 -7.53 2.13
C ALA A 104 -11.58 -8.95 2.54
N ASP A 105 -10.96 -9.69 1.64
CA ASP A 105 -10.22 -10.92 1.93
C ASP A 105 -8.73 -10.60 2.09
N VAL A 106 -8.22 -9.66 1.28
CA VAL A 106 -6.83 -9.20 1.32
C VAL A 106 -6.75 -7.68 1.28
N ILE A 107 -5.79 -7.10 2.01
CA ILE A 107 -5.56 -5.66 2.10
C ILE A 107 -4.18 -5.33 1.53
N LEU A 108 -4.11 -4.33 0.65
CA LEU A 108 -2.88 -3.74 0.14
C LEU A 108 -2.78 -2.30 0.62
N CYS A 109 -1.98 -2.05 1.66
CA CYS A 109 -1.95 -0.81 2.41
C CYS A 109 -0.68 0.01 2.10
N THR A 110 -0.85 1.32 1.87
CA THR A 110 0.28 2.23 1.68
C THR A 110 1.10 2.40 2.96
N GLY A 111 2.43 2.41 2.82
CA GLY A 111 3.33 2.72 3.91
C GLY A 111 3.19 4.13 4.50
N SER A 112 2.49 5.04 3.79
CA SER A 112 2.20 6.39 4.30
C SER A 112 1.35 6.40 5.57
N THR A 113 0.62 5.32 5.84
CA THR A 113 -0.18 5.12 7.06
C THR A 113 0.64 5.20 8.35
N VAL A 114 1.93 4.89 8.29
CA VAL A 114 2.83 5.05 9.45
C VAL A 114 3.06 6.52 9.82
N CYS A 115 3.01 7.43 8.84
CA CYS A 115 3.24 8.86 9.07
C CYS A 115 2.01 9.60 9.60
N ASN A 116 0.81 9.15 9.24
CA ASN A 116 -0.46 9.75 9.68
C ASN A 116 -1.11 9.02 10.88
N GLY A 117 -0.49 7.92 11.34
CA GLY A 117 -0.93 7.17 12.50
C GLY A 117 -2.05 6.16 12.24
N THR A 118 -2.51 6.01 10.99
CA THR A 118 -3.60 5.06 10.65
C THR A 118 -3.11 3.63 10.41
N LEU A 119 -1.81 3.38 10.48
CA LEU A 119 -1.25 2.02 10.34
C LEU A 119 -1.94 1.01 11.27
N VAL A 120 -2.20 1.42 12.50
CA VAL A 120 -2.80 0.57 13.55
C VAL A 120 -4.19 0.04 13.16
N ASP A 121 -4.92 0.75 12.32
CA ASP A 121 -6.26 0.37 11.86
C ASP A 121 -6.23 -0.83 10.90
N TYR A 122 -5.06 -1.13 10.35
CA TYR A 122 -4.83 -2.22 9.38
C TYR A 122 -3.96 -3.35 9.94
N LEU A 123 -3.51 -3.22 11.19
CA LEU A 123 -2.90 -4.31 11.94
C LEU A 123 -4.01 -5.13 12.61
N ASP A 124 -3.75 -6.38 12.89
CA ASP A 124 -4.65 -7.27 13.66
C ASP A 124 -6.10 -7.34 13.16
N THR A 125 -6.31 -7.06 11.88
CA THR A 125 -7.66 -7.13 11.26
C THR A 125 -8.16 -8.56 11.06
N GLY A 126 -7.29 -9.56 11.25
CA GLY A 126 -7.54 -10.95 10.89
C GLY A 126 -7.50 -11.20 9.38
N LYS A 127 -7.17 -10.19 8.57
CA LYS A 127 -7.05 -10.26 7.11
C LYS A 127 -5.59 -10.36 6.70
N LYS A 128 -5.32 -11.02 5.58
CA LYS A 128 -3.99 -10.95 4.98
C LYS A 128 -3.72 -9.52 4.53
N THR A 129 -2.72 -8.88 5.13
CA THR A 129 -2.37 -7.49 4.84
C THR A 129 -0.96 -7.40 4.31
N TYR A 130 -0.83 -6.82 3.13
CA TYR A 130 0.44 -6.43 2.52
C TYR A 130 0.60 -4.92 2.58
N PHE A 131 1.84 -4.47 2.72
CA PHE A 131 2.18 -3.07 2.68
C PHE A 131 3.04 -2.75 1.47
N PHE A 132 2.91 -1.55 0.91
CA PHE A 132 3.75 -1.10 -0.19
C PHE A 132 4.33 0.29 0.06
N GLY A 133 5.37 0.62 -0.69
CA GLY A 133 6.05 1.92 -0.61
C GLY A 133 7.30 1.90 0.27
N THR A 134 8.12 2.93 0.09
CA THR A 134 9.43 3.07 0.75
C THR A 134 9.33 3.60 2.17
N THR A 135 8.28 4.39 2.45
CA THR A 135 8.08 5.03 3.76
C THR A 135 8.09 4.01 4.91
N LEU A 136 7.48 2.84 4.68
CA LEU A 136 7.35 1.79 5.71
C LEU A 136 8.59 0.87 5.83
N ALA A 137 9.64 1.04 5.05
CA ALA A 137 10.71 0.05 4.92
C ALA A 137 11.29 -0.41 6.26
N GLY A 138 11.72 0.51 7.11
CA GLY A 138 12.24 0.20 8.44
C GLY A 138 11.16 -0.30 9.39
N THR A 139 10.00 0.36 9.42
CA THR A 139 8.89 -0.04 10.29
C THR A 139 8.38 -1.44 9.97
N ALA A 140 8.33 -1.81 8.69
CA ALA A 140 7.94 -3.16 8.28
C ALA A 140 8.89 -4.23 8.85
N LYS A 141 10.19 -3.95 8.89
CA LYS A 141 11.18 -4.85 9.52
C LYS A 141 11.03 -4.91 11.04
N LEU A 142 10.77 -3.77 11.69
CA LEU A 142 10.61 -3.71 13.16
C LEU A 142 9.36 -4.43 13.64
N LEU A 143 8.28 -4.40 12.85
CA LEU A 143 6.98 -4.97 13.21
C LEU A 143 6.68 -6.30 12.50
N ASP A 144 7.65 -6.85 11.76
CA ASP A 144 7.50 -8.08 10.98
C ASP A 144 6.30 -8.06 10.01
N LEU A 145 6.16 -6.95 9.28
CA LEU A 145 5.06 -6.74 8.33
C LEU A 145 5.44 -7.21 6.92
N ASP A 146 4.48 -7.80 6.22
CA ASP A 146 4.64 -8.23 4.82
C ASP A 146 4.67 -7.02 3.87
N ARG A 147 5.85 -6.57 3.49
CA ARG A 147 6.02 -5.48 2.53
C ARG A 147 6.33 -5.99 1.13
N LEU A 148 5.46 -5.66 0.17
CA LEU A 148 5.68 -5.90 -1.24
C LEU A 148 6.42 -4.70 -1.87
N CYS A 149 7.61 -4.94 -2.36
CA CYS A 149 8.42 -3.97 -3.09
C CYS A 149 9.23 -4.69 -4.17
N PHE A 150 9.05 -4.28 -5.42
CA PHE A 150 9.66 -4.93 -6.59
C PHE A 150 10.84 -4.15 -7.17
N ALA A 151 11.48 -3.30 -6.38
CA ALA A 151 12.52 -2.37 -6.83
C ALA A 151 13.74 -3.05 -7.48
N ASP A 152 14.01 -4.32 -7.18
CA ASP A 152 15.12 -5.06 -7.78
C ASP A 152 14.76 -5.72 -9.12
N ILE A 153 13.49 -5.68 -9.49
CA ILE A 153 12.96 -6.28 -10.72
C ILE A 153 12.67 -5.18 -11.77
N VAL A 154 12.53 -3.94 -11.32
CA VAL A 154 12.13 -2.79 -12.12
C VAL A 154 13.22 -1.74 -12.27
#